data_c4c41b84c833100470248105fa48922f
#
_entry.id   c4c41b84c833100470248105fa48922f
#
_cell.length_a   1.000
_cell.length_b   1.000
_cell.length_c   1.000
_cell.angle_alpha   90.00
_cell.angle_beta   90.00
_cell.angle_gamma   90.00
#
_symmetry.space_group_name_H-M   'P 1'
#
loop_
_entity.id
_entity.type
_entity.pdbx_description
1 polymer ?
#
loop_
_entity_poly.entity_id
_entity_poly.type
_entity_poly.pdbx_seq_one_letter_code
_entity_poly.pdbx_strand_id
1 'polypeptide(L)'
;MTDVISYRTDKGEELKKLAKERNVSLSELTNDIVNYYFKFFNLRKKMGMFKGSTEMMSYCFSLISESDILKTTDLLSKMIARYVKTITNDFSLENLIKIFLNYYDYNHFTYSQFDETDYIKIVCKNPMTRNWNKYAARGISKFFTDFGFAAVENSSEDQLHSYKISKQKSSS
;
A
#
# COMPACT_ATOMS: atom_id res chain seq x y z
N MET A 1 -17.00 -16.46 -22.33
CA MET A 1 -16.51 -17.78 -21.92
C MET A 1 -16.32 -17.71 -20.40
N THR A 2 -16.97 -18.58 -19.64
CA THR A 2 -16.86 -18.57 -18.17
C THR A 2 -15.82 -19.61 -17.79
N ASP A 3 -14.70 -19.17 -17.26
CA ASP A 3 -13.66 -20.08 -16.77
C ASP A 3 -14.12 -20.73 -15.47
N VAL A 4 -13.96 -22.05 -15.36
CA VAL A 4 -14.31 -22.83 -14.17
C VAL A 4 -13.04 -23.14 -13.41
N ILE A 5 -12.99 -22.75 -12.14
CA ILE A 5 -11.92 -23.11 -11.21
C ILE A 5 -12.41 -24.28 -10.35
N SER A 6 -11.68 -25.40 -10.37
CA SER A 6 -11.93 -26.55 -9.49
C SER A 6 -10.88 -26.62 -8.40
N TYR A 7 -11.26 -27.11 -7.23
CA TYR A 7 -10.37 -27.35 -6.10
C TYR A 7 -10.75 -28.68 -5.41
N ARG A 8 -9.82 -29.20 -4.61
CA ARG A 8 -10.04 -30.46 -3.89
C ARG A 8 -11.22 -30.33 -2.92
N THR A 9 -11.96 -31.42 -2.72
CA THR A 9 -13.17 -31.43 -1.89
C THR A 9 -12.92 -30.99 -0.44
N ASP A 10 -11.78 -31.40 0.15
CA ASP A 10 -11.38 -30.97 1.50
C ASP A 10 -11.25 -29.45 1.62
N LYS A 11 -10.62 -28.80 0.65
CA LYS A 11 -10.51 -27.34 0.59
C LYS A 11 -11.83 -26.66 0.26
N GLY A 12 -12.67 -27.32 -0.52
CA GLY A 12 -14.02 -26.85 -0.82
C GLY A 12 -14.87 -26.67 0.43
N GLU A 13 -14.85 -27.63 1.34
CA GLU A 13 -15.60 -27.54 2.59
C GLU A 13 -15.03 -26.47 3.54
N GLU A 14 -13.71 -26.36 3.65
CA GLU A 14 -13.06 -25.26 4.40
C GLU A 14 -13.46 -23.90 3.87
N LEU A 15 -13.47 -23.70 2.54
CA LEU A 15 -13.88 -22.43 1.92
C LEU A 15 -15.35 -22.12 2.15
N LYS A 16 -16.26 -23.13 2.06
CA LYS A 16 -17.68 -22.94 2.38
C LYS A 16 -17.89 -22.51 3.82
N LYS A 17 -17.18 -23.13 4.77
CA LYS A 17 -17.22 -22.75 6.19
C LYS A 17 -16.76 -21.32 6.38
N LEU A 18 -15.62 -20.93 5.79
CA LEU A 18 -15.07 -19.58 5.89
C LEU A 18 -16.01 -18.54 5.25
N ALA A 19 -16.63 -18.84 4.10
CA ALA A 19 -17.60 -17.97 3.46
C ALA A 19 -18.81 -17.71 4.37
N LYS A 20 -19.32 -18.77 5.02
CA LYS A 20 -20.40 -18.66 5.99
C LYS A 20 -20.02 -17.82 7.22
N GLU A 21 -18.81 -18.03 7.77
CA GLU A 21 -18.30 -17.24 8.91
C GLU A 21 -18.16 -15.77 8.57
N ARG A 22 -17.81 -15.44 7.32
CA ARG A 22 -17.69 -14.06 6.84
C ARG A 22 -18.97 -13.46 6.29
N ASN A 23 -20.05 -14.24 6.25
CA ASN A 23 -21.33 -13.84 5.67
C ASN A 23 -21.24 -13.35 4.21
N VAL A 24 -20.45 -14.03 3.40
CA VAL A 24 -20.27 -13.79 1.97
C VAL A 24 -20.54 -15.04 1.15
N SER A 25 -20.76 -14.91 -0.15
CA SER A 25 -20.88 -16.05 -1.04
C SER A 25 -19.54 -16.76 -1.24
N LEU A 26 -19.57 -18.05 -1.56
CA LEU A 26 -18.33 -18.79 -1.88
C LEU A 26 -17.61 -18.20 -3.10
N SER A 27 -18.34 -17.71 -4.09
CA SER A 27 -17.79 -17.06 -5.28
C SER A 27 -17.06 -15.75 -4.90
N GLU A 28 -17.66 -14.95 -4.05
CA GLU A 28 -17.07 -13.70 -3.54
C GLU A 28 -15.80 -13.98 -2.76
N LEU A 29 -15.84 -14.92 -1.81
CA LEU A 29 -14.66 -15.34 -1.05
C LEU A 29 -13.54 -15.84 -1.97
N THR A 30 -13.88 -16.64 -3.00
CA THR A 30 -12.89 -17.16 -3.94
C THR A 30 -12.26 -16.04 -4.76
N ASN A 31 -13.07 -15.08 -5.24
CA ASN A 31 -12.57 -13.91 -5.93
C ASN A 31 -11.65 -13.06 -5.04
N ASP A 32 -11.99 -12.88 -3.78
CA ASP A 32 -11.15 -12.16 -2.82
C ASP A 32 -9.80 -12.86 -2.61
N ILE A 33 -9.79 -14.19 -2.47
CA ILE A 33 -8.55 -14.98 -2.33
C ILE A 33 -7.68 -14.83 -3.59
N VAL A 34 -8.26 -14.94 -4.77
CA VAL A 34 -7.55 -14.80 -6.05
C VAL A 34 -7.01 -13.38 -6.19
N ASN A 35 -7.82 -12.38 -5.90
CA ASN A 35 -7.39 -10.97 -5.92
C ASN A 35 -6.26 -10.70 -4.93
N TYR A 36 -6.37 -11.24 -3.70
CA TYR A 36 -5.32 -11.14 -2.69
C TYR A 36 -4.01 -11.77 -3.18
N TYR A 37 -4.07 -12.96 -3.79
CA TYR A 37 -2.89 -13.62 -4.34
C TYR A 37 -2.20 -12.76 -5.40
N PHE A 38 -2.93 -12.25 -6.39
CA PHE A 38 -2.34 -11.50 -7.49
C PHE A 38 -1.91 -10.08 -7.08
N LYS A 39 -2.73 -9.39 -6.30
CA LYS A 39 -2.43 -8.01 -5.88
C LYS A 39 -1.32 -7.92 -4.84
N PHE A 40 -1.24 -8.89 -3.93
CA PHE A 40 -0.38 -8.77 -2.76
C PHE A 40 0.64 -9.91 -2.63
N PHE A 41 0.20 -11.17 -2.58
CA PHE A 41 1.09 -12.27 -2.24
C PHE A 41 2.17 -12.51 -3.29
N ASN A 42 1.79 -12.63 -4.56
CA ASN A 42 2.73 -12.85 -5.67
C ASN A 42 3.73 -11.70 -5.79
N LEU A 43 3.23 -10.49 -5.58
CA LEU A 43 3.98 -9.26 -5.59
C LEU A 43 5.07 -9.25 -4.51
N ARG A 44 4.69 -9.50 -3.26
CA ARG A 44 5.60 -9.56 -2.12
C ARG A 44 6.66 -10.63 -2.27
N LYS A 45 6.28 -11.81 -2.77
CA LYS A 45 7.22 -12.90 -3.05
C LYS A 45 8.30 -12.46 -4.03
N LYS A 46 7.92 -11.74 -5.10
CA LYS A 46 8.87 -11.19 -6.08
C LYS A 46 9.78 -10.11 -5.48
N MET A 47 9.30 -9.34 -4.52
CA MET A 47 10.07 -8.28 -3.86
C MET A 47 10.93 -8.78 -2.70
N GLY A 48 10.79 -10.04 -2.29
CA GLY A 48 11.45 -10.53 -1.07
C GLY A 48 10.94 -9.86 0.21
N MET A 49 9.74 -9.28 0.20
CA MET A 49 9.16 -8.63 1.38
C MET A 49 8.57 -9.66 2.35
N PHE A 50 8.75 -9.42 3.64
CA PHE A 50 8.07 -10.17 4.70
C PHE A 50 7.08 -9.28 5.45
N LYS A 51 6.09 -9.89 6.09
CA LYS A 51 5.14 -9.21 6.97
C LYS A 51 5.53 -9.46 8.42
N GLY A 52 5.88 -8.40 9.15
CA GLY A 52 5.99 -8.43 10.60
C GLY A 52 4.65 -8.12 11.29
N SER A 53 4.53 -8.38 12.60
CA SER A 53 3.39 -7.85 13.35
C SER A 53 3.46 -6.32 13.42
N THR A 54 2.30 -5.67 13.44
CA THR A 54 2.22 -4.21 13.55
C THR A 54 2.91 -3.70 14.81
N GLU A 55 2.76 -4.42 15.94
CA GLU A 55 3.38 -4.06 17.21
C GLU A 55 4.91 -4.15 17.14
N MET A 56 5.45 -5.24 16.56
CA MET A 56 6.89 -5.39 16.40
C MET A 56 7.46 -4.31 15.48
N MET A 57 6.78 -4.01 14.37
CA MET A 57 7.22 -2.95 13.46
C MET A 57 7.15 -1.58 14.13
N SER A 58 6.07 -1.27 14.87
CA SER A 58 5.95 -0.04 15.64
C SER A 58 7.08 0.10 16.66
N TYR A 59 7.41 -0.96 17.37
CA TYR A 59 8.52 -0.97 18.32
C TYR A 59 9.86 -0.72 17.61
N CYS A 60 10.16 -1.41 16.51
CA CYS A 60 11.37 -1.17 15.73
C CYS A 60 11.48 0.30 15.29
N PHE A 61 10.39 0.88 14.78
CA PHE A 61 10.37 2.28 14.35
C PHE A 61 10.51 3.26 15.52
N SER A 62 10.09 2.91 16.73
CA SER A 62 10.30 3.75 17.92
C SER A 62 11.77 3.88 18.31
N LEU A 63 12.60 2.91 17.93
CA LEU A 63 14.03 2.87 18.22
C LEU A 63 14.90 3.56 17.16
N ILE A 64 14.34 3.89 15.99
CA ILE A 64 15.11 4.49 14.89
C ILE A 64 15.24 5.99 15.10
N SER A 65 16.47 6.50 14.98
CA SER A 65 16.72 7.94 15.03
C SER A 65 16.14 8.68 13.81
N GLU A 66 15.85 9.97 13.94
CA GLU A 66 15.33 10.77 12.82
C GLU A 66 16.32 10.82 11.63
N SER A 67 17.62 10.87 11.89
CA SER A 67 18.66 10.84 10.84
C SER A 67 18.67 9.52 10.07
N ASP A 68 18.43 8.40 10.76
CA ASP A 68 18.40 7.09 10.10
C ASP A 68 17.09 6.85 9.37
N ILE A 69 15.97 7.44 9.84
CA ILE A 69 14.72 7.50 9.08
C ILE A 69 14.97 8.11 7.70
N LEU A 70 15.69 9.22 7.62
CA LEU A 70 15.97 9.90 6.36
C LEU A 70 16.74 8.99 5.39
N LYS A 71 17.81 8.36 5.84
CA LYS A 71 18.64 7.44 5.02
C LYS A 71 17.84 6.23 4.54
N THR A 72 17.08 5.61 5.46
CA THR A 72 16.28 4.42 5.16
C THR A 72 15.16 4.73 4.17
N THR A 73 14.56 5.92 4.28
CA THR A 73 13.51 6.36 3.36
C THR A 73 14.01 6.51 1.93
N ASP A 74 15.20 7.06 1.74
CA ASP A 74 15.80 7.21 0.41
C ASP A 74 16.10 5.85 -0.25
N LEU A 75 16.51 4.88 0.54
CA LEU A 75 16.69 3.50 0.04
C LEU A 75 15.34 2.88 -0.34
N LEU A 76 14.34 2.99 0.52
CA LEU A 76 13.01 2.44 0.28
C LEU A 76 12.37 3.01 -0.98
N SER A 77 12.38 4.34 -1.15
CA SER A 77 11.75 4.96 -2.32
C SER A 77 12.36 4.46 -3.63
N LYS A 78 13.69 4.33 -3.69
CA LYS A 78 14.40 3.77 -4.85
C LYS A 78 13.99 2.31 -5.12
N MET A 79 13.84 1.51 -4.06
CA MET A 79 13.39 0.12 -4.20
C MET A 79 11.95 0.05 -4.71
N ILE A 80 11.04 0.86 -4.16
CA ILE A 80 9.65 0.92 -4.59
C ILE A 80 9.54 1.43 -6.03
N ALA A 81 10.24 2.50 -6.39
CA ALA A 81 10.22 3.04 -7.75
C ALA A 81 10.73 2.02 -8.78
N ARG A 82 11.85 1.33 -8.48
CA ARG A 82 12.35 0.23 -9.32
C ARG A 82 11.30 -0.85 -9.49
N TYR A 83 10.66 -1.23 -8.39
CA TYR A 83 9.65 -2.25 -8.41
C TYR A 83 8.43 -1.85 -9.25
N VAL A 84 7.89 -0.66 -9.06
CA VAL A 84 6.76 -0.15 -9.87
C VAL A 84 7.10 -0.21 -11.37
N LYS A 85 8.31 0.17 -11.76
CA LYS A 85 8.78 0.06 -13.15
C LYS A 85 8.86 -1.37 -13.68
N THR A 86 8.86 -2.39 -12.83
CA THR A 86 8.83 -3.81 -13.26
C THR A 86 7.43 -4.38 -13.40
N ILE A 87 6.43 -3.75 -12.78
CA ILE A 87 5.05 -4.27 -12.76
C ILE A 87 4.10 -3.53 -13.68
N THR A 88 4.44 -2.30 -14.07
CA THR A 88 3.62 -1.49 -14.96
C THR A 88 4.44 -0.58 -15.83
N ASN A 89 3.91 -0.28 -17.02
CA ASN A 89 4.41 0.78 -17.91
C ASN A 89 3.49 2.02 -17.83
N ASP A 90 2.41 1.97 -17.04
CA ASP A 90 1.51 3.08 -16.80
C ASP A 90 1.92 3.84 -15.54
N PHE A 91 2.54 5.00 -15.74
CA PHE A 91 2.97 5.92 -14.68
C PHE A 91 2.03 7.14 -14.61
N SER A 92 0.76 6.96 -14.93
CA SER A 92 -0.28 7.95 -14.64
C SER A 92 -0.45 8.14 -13.14
N LEU A 93 -0.86 9.33 -12.73
CA LEU A 93 -1.10 9.62 -11.32
C LEU A 93 -2.14 8.68 -10.71
N GLU A 94 -3.20 8.37 -11.45
CA GLU A 94 -4.26 7.47 -11.03
C GLU A 94 -3.70 6.07 -10.71
N ASN A 95 -2.90 5.49 -11.62
CA ASN A 95 -2.33 4.17 -11.41
C ASN A 95 -1.30 4.14 -10.27
N LEU A 96 -0.49 5.18 -10.13
CA LEU A 96 0.46 5.29 -9.02
C LEU A 96 -0.26 5.40 -7.67
N ILE A 97 -1.34 6.16 -7.58
CA ILE A 97 -2.18 6.24 -6.37
C ILE A 97 -2.79 4.88 -6.08
N LYS A 98 -3.33 4.18 -7.08
CA LYS A 98 -3.88 2.83 -6.90
C LYS A 98 -2.86 1.84 -6.36
N ILE A 99 -1.64 1.85 -6.88
CA ILE A 99 -0.53 1.00 -6.39
C ILE A 99 -0.22 1.34 -4.93
N PHE A 100 -0.17 2.62 -4.61
CA PHE A 100 0.08 3.11 -3.26
C PHE A 100 -1.04 2.71 -2.28
N LEU A 101 -2.30 2.93 -2.64
CA LEU A 101 -3.43 2.59 -1.78
C LEU A 101 -3.58 1.08 -1.58
N ASN A 102 -3.21 0.26 -2.56
CA ASN A 102 -3.13 -1.19 -2.39
C ASN A 102 -2.18 -1.60 -1.24
N TYR A 103 -1.12 -0.84 -0.98
CA TYR A 103 -0.25 -1.08 0.17
C TYR A 103 -0.96 -0.82 1.50
N TYR A 104 -1.83 0.20 1.57
CA TYR A 104 -2.64 0.49 2.76
C TYR A 104 -3.69 -0.59 3.00
N ASP A 105 -4.42 -0.97 1.96
CA ASP A 105 -5.40 -2.07 2.02
C ASP A 105 -4.74 -3.36 2.52
N TYR A 106 -3.55 -3.65 2.00
CA TYR A 106 -2.80 -4.84 2.41
C TYR A 106 -2.43 -4.85 3.90
N ASN A 107 -2.11 -3.69 4.47
CA ASN A 107 -1.76 -3.56 5.89
C ASN A 107 -2.98 -3.26 6.77
N HIS A 108 -4.20 -3.30 6.22
CA HIS A 108 -5.44 -2.97 6.91
C HIS A 108 -5.42 -1.55 7.51
N PHE A 109 -4.71 -0.62 6.88
CA PHE A 109 -4.75 0.79 7.22
C PHE A 109 -5.97 1.42 6.57
N THR A 110 -6.57 2.39 7.24
CA THR A 110 -7.70 3.12 6.68
C THR A 110 -7.22 4.39 6.00
N TYR A 111 -7.90 4.77 4.92
CA TYR A 111 -7.60 6.02 4.23
C TYR A 111 -8.87 6.66 3.67
N SER A 112 -8.77 7.96 3.42
CA SER A 112 -9.76 8.74 2.67
C SER A 112 -9.04 9.51 1.57
N GLN A 113 -9.62 9.52 0.38
CA GLN A 113 -9.11 10.27 -0.78
C GLN A 113 -10.08 11.40 -1.11
N PHE A 114 -9.55 12.58 -1.32
CA PHE A 114 -10.28 13.78 -1.72
C PHE A 114 -9.68 14.29 -3.03
N ASP A 115 -10.52 14.43 -4.03
CA ASP A 115 -10.15 14.90 -5.36
C ASP A 115 -10.43 16.40 -5.48
N GLU A 116 -9.38 17.21 -5.32
CA GLU A 116 -9.41 18.67 -5.43
C GLU A 116 -9.02 19.10 -6.85
N THR A 117 -9.19 20.39 -7.16
CA THR A 117 -8.92 20.90 -8.52
C THR A 117 -7.48 20.64 -8.97
N ASP A 118 -6.50 20.99 -8.14
CA ASP A 118 -5.08 20.96 -8.52
C ASP A 118 -4.28 19.82 -7.88
N TYR A 119 -4.86 19.12 -6.91
CA TYR A 119 -4.19 18.06 -6.19
C TYR A 119 -5.17 16.97 -5.73
N ILE A 120 -4.62 15.83 -5.40
CA ILE A 120 -5.32 14.77 -4.68
C ILE A 120 -4.80 14.78 -3.25
N LYS A 121 -5.72 14.89 -2.27
CA LYS A 121 -5.40 14.76 -0.86
C LYS A 121 -5.72 13.34 -0.39
N ILE A 122 -4.75 12.70 0.25
CA ILE A 122 -4.93 11.39 0.88
C ILE A 122 -4.67 11.55 2.37
N VAL A 123 -5.61 11.09 3.17
CA VAL A 123 -5.51 11.05 4.65
C VAL A 123 -5.48 9.59 5.06
N CYS A 124 -4.42 9.19 5.74
CA CYS A 124 -4.20 7.82 6.15
C CYS A 124 -4.21 7.71 7.67
N LYS A 125 -4.93 6.71 8.18
CA LYS A 125 -4.94 6.35 9.60
C LYS A 125 -4.36 4.93 9.74
N ASN A 126 -3.47 4.77 10.70
CA ASN A 126 -2.78 3.51 10.96
C ASN A 126 -2.42 3.39 12.45
N PRO A 127 -2.17 2.19 12.97
CA PRO A 127 -1.82 1.97 14.37
C PRO A 127 -0.31 2.14 14.66
N MET A 128 0.44 2.75 13.74
CA MET A 128 1.90 2.87 13.85
C MET A 128 2.32 4.11 14.63
N THR A 129 3.60 4.18 15.00
CA THR A 129 4.19 5.30 15.71
C THR A 129 4.39 6.55 14.84
N ARG A 130 4.61 7.70 15.49
CA ARG A 130 4.98 8.95 14.80
C ARG A 130 6.21 8.80 13.92
N ASN A 131 7.23 8.05 14.36
CA ASN A 131 8.44 7.81 13.56
C ASN A 131 8.13 7.05 12.28
N TRP A 132 7.24 6.06 12.34
CA TRP A 132 6.78 5.38 11.14
C TRP A 132 6.01 6.33 10.21
N ASN A 133 5.17 7.20 10.76
CA ASN A 133 4.45 8.18 9.96
C ASN A 133 5.39 9.15 9.24
N LYS A 134 6.42 9.65 9.91
CA LYS A 134 7.48 10.47 9.27
C LYS A 134 8.20 9.70 8.15
N TYR A 135 8.54 8.44 8.41
CA TYR A 135 9.16 7.57 7.43
C TYR A 135 8.26 7.34 6.20
N ALA A 136 7.00 7.00 6.43
CA ALA A 136 6.01 6.78 5.39
C ALA A 136 5.77 8.08 4.58
N ALA A 137 5.57 9.21 5.25
CA ALA A 137 5.33 10.49 4.64
C ALA A 137 6.45 10.88 3.65
N ARG A 138 7.68 10.80 4.11
CA ARG A 138 8.84 11.11 3.28
C ARG A 138 9.01 10.11 2.13
N GLY A 139 8.81 8.81 2.40
CA GLY A 139 8.92 7.76 1.38
C GLY A 139 7.90 7.93 0.27
N ILE A 140 6.68 8.31 0.63
CA ILE A 140 5.59 8.55 -0.32
C ILE A 140 5.85 9.83 -1.13
N SER A 141 6.22 10.93 -0.47
CA SER A 141 6.57 12.16 -1.18
C SER A 141 7.66 11.90 -2.22
N LYS A 142 8.71 11.19 -1.81
CA LYS A 142 9.81 10.85 -2.72
C LYS A 142 9.37 9.88 -3.82
N PHE A 143 8.53 8.91 -3.52
CA PHE A 143 7.97 7.99 -4.51
C PHE A 143 7.25 8.76 -5.64
N PHE A 144 6.31 9.64 -5.31
CA PHE A 144 5.60 10.42 -6.33
C PHE A 144 6.54 11.36 -7.10
N THR A 145 7.50 11.96 -6.42
CA THR A 145 8.52 12.83 -7.05
C THR A 145 9.39 12.06 -8.06
N ASP A 146 9.75 10.80 -7.77
CA ASP A 146 10.51 9.94 -8.69
C ASP A 146 9.75 9.62 -10.00
N PHE A 147 8.42 9.83 -10.01
CA PHE A 147 7.56 9.72 -11.20
C PHE A 147 7.10 11.07 -11.76
N GLY A 148 7.65 12.18 -11.25
CA GLY A 148 7.41 13.52 -11.76
C GLY A 148 6.20 14.23 -11.15
N PHE A 149 5.63 13.77 -10.06
CA PHE A 149 4.52 14.43 -9.36
C PHE A 149 5.01 15.03 -8.05
N ALA A 150 4.78 16.32 -7.84
CA ALA A 150 5.06 16.94 -6.55
C ALA A 150 4.12 16.37 -5.49
N ALA A 151 4.69 15.90 -4.40
CA ALA A 151 3.93 15.40 -3.26
C ALA A 151 4.48 16.02 -1.97
N VAL A 152 3.60 16.60 -1.19
CA VAL A 152 3.94 17.28 0.06
C VAL A 152 3.17 16.66 1.20
N GLU A 153 3.88 16.35 2.28
CA GLU A 153 3.24 16.01 3.54
C GLU A 153 2.47 17.24 4.06
N ASN A 154 1.20 17.03 4.40
CA ASN A 154 0.35 18.10 4.91
C ASN A 154 0.22 18.04 6.44
N SER A 155 0.24 16.86 7.02
CA SER A 155 0.27 16.63 8.48
C SER A 155 0.81 15.25 8.80
N SER A 156 1.51 15.13 9.93
CA SER A 156 1.98 13.87 10.49
C SER A 156 1.84 13.92 12.00
N GLU A 157 0.90 13.14 12.51
CA GLU A 157 0.63 12.96 13.92
C GLU A 157 0.72 11.49 14.29
N ASP A 158 0.56 11.17 15.56
CA ASP A 158 0.43 9.77 15.96
C ASP A 158 -0.78 9.15 15.28
N GLN A 159 -0.56 8.02 14.61
CA GLN A 159 -1.58 7.24 13.89
C GLN A 159 -2.25 7.94 12.70
N LEU A 160 -1.85 9.17 12.36
CA LEU A 160 -2.45 9.90 11.23
C LEU A 160 -1.37 10.64 10.43
N HIS A 161 -1.48 10.55 9.11
CA HIS A 161 -0.68 11.37 8.21
C HIS A 161 -1.48 11.70 6.95
N SER A 162 -1.16 12.82 6.32
CA SER A 162 -1.83 13.23 5.09
C SER A 162 -0.86 13.80 4.07
N TYR A 163 -1.22 13.65 2.80
CA TYR A 163 -0.45 14.11 1.65
C TYR A 163 -1.31 14.92 0.71
N LYS A 164 -0.66 15.87 0.04
CA LYS A 164 -1.19 16.52 -1.16
C LYS A 164 -0.29 16.16 -2.32
N ILE A 165 -0.85 15.57 -3.36
CA ILE A 165 -0.14 15.12 -4.55
C ILE A 165 -0.65 15.95 -5.72
N SER A 166 0.22 16.71 -6.37
CA SER A 166 -0.14 17.54 -7.52
C SER A 166 -0.65 16.69 -8.68
N LYS A 167 -1.72 17.15 -9.34
CA LYS A 167 -2.23 16.52 -10.57
C LYS A 167 -1.36 16.83 -11.79
N GLN A 168 -0.56 17.88 -11.72
CA GLN A 168 0.37 18.26 -12.79
C GLN A 168 1.75 17.65 -12.54
N LYS A 169 2.36 17.11 -13.60
CA LYS A 169 3.76 16.73 -13.53
C LYS A 169 4.62 17.96 -13.38
N SER A 170 5.63 17.85 -12.52
CA SER A 170 6.66 18.87 -12.41
C SER A 170 7.38 19.00 -13.75
N SER A 171 7.49 20.20 -14.28
CA SER A 171 8.32 20.47 -15.44
C SER A 171 9.78 20.17 -15.05
N SER A 172 10.34 19.13 -15.63
CA SER A 172 11.77 18.78 -15.47
C SER A 172 12.65 19.62 -16.37
#